data_9357537c022c6f7c6aa46a09745fd3f9
#
_entry.id   9357537c022c6f7c6aa46a09745fd3f9
#
_cell.length_a   1.000
_cell.length_b   1.000
_cell.length_c   1.000
_cell.angle_alpha   90.00
_cell.angle_beta   90.00
_cell.angle_gamma   90.00
#
_symmetry.space_group_name_H-M   'P 1'
#
loop_
_entity.id
_entity.type
_entity.pdbx_description
1 polymer ?
#
loop_
_entity_poly.entity_id
_entity_poly.type
_entity_poly.pdbx_seq_one_letter_code
_entity_poly.pdbx_strand_id
1 'polypeptide(L)'
;MNVGDTAVAIGSPLGLANTVTDGIVSSLNRSITVASSAVPEDQQEEAPDSGQSPFDFWQLDPTDPQRQQPVSGSSTIALTVIQTDAAINPGNSGGALLDSEGKVIGINVAIASAGSNGSSTSGNIGVGFAIPSNLAKRISSEIMKTGTATHGLLGASIDDVDPTNSKVVGAVVMSVTNDGAARAAGLRAGDVVTAINGLPVTGKTDLTAQVRALAAGADATISYVRDGKSTTAKVTLGSLG
;
A
#
# COMPACT_ATOMS: atom_id res chain seq x y z
N MET A 1 10.98 -16.33 -3.25
CA MET A 1 11.55 -15.00 -2.92
C MET A 1 11.57 -14.84 -1.42
N ASN A 2 12.73 -14.49 -0.88
CA ASN A 2 12.98 -14.32 0.56
C ASN A 2 13.67 -12.99 0.81
N VAL A 3 13.68 -12.53 2.06
CA VAL A 3 14.53 -11.42 2.48
C VAL A 3 15.99 -11.84 2.30
N GLY A 4 16.81 -10.94 1.70
CA GLY A 4 18.18 -11.20 1.30
C GLY A 4 18.37 -11.69 -0.14
N ASP A 5 17.29 -12.06 -0.85
CA ASP A 5 17.39 -12.40 -2.27
C ASP A 5 17.76 -11.15 -3.08
N THR A 6 18.54 -11.34 -4.17
CA THR A 6 18.93 -10.25 -5.07
C THR A 6 17.73 -9.57 -5.69
N ALA A 7 17.76 -8.25 -5.75
CA ALA A 7 16.77 -7.40 -6.38
C ALA A 7 17.46 -6.44 -7.35
N VAL A 8 17.02 -6.41 -8.61
CA VAL A 8 17.55 -5.54 -9.67
C VAL A 8 16.42 -4.63 -10.16
N ALA A 9 16.55 -3.33 -9.96
CA ALA A 9 15.56 -2.36 -10.41
C ALA A 9 15.97 -1.77 -11.77
N ILE A 10 15.02 -1.77 -12.71
CA ILE A 10 15.18 -1.19 -14.04
C ILE A 10 14.30 0.04 -14.17
N GLY A 11 14.82 1.09 -14.78
CA GLY A 11 14.06 2.32 -15.02
C GLY A 11 14.79 3.29 -15.93
N SER A 12 14.22 4.50 -16.04
CA SER A 12 14.78 5.61 -16.85
C SER A 12 14.71 6.92 -16.03
N PRO A 13 15.45 7.01 -14.91
CA PRO A 13 15.42 8.20 -14.07
C PRO A 13 16.01 9.41 -14.81
N LEU A 14 15.40 10.58 -14.61
CA LEU A 14 15.88 11.86 -15.16
C LEU A 14 16.03 11.90 -16.70
N GLY A 15 15.28 11.06 -17.42
CA GLY A 15 15.38 10.97 -18.88
C GLY A 15 16.65 10.26 -19.40
N LEU A 16 17.45 9.69 -18.49
CA LEU A 16 18.58 8.85 -18.85
C LEU A 16 18.07 7.44 -19.18
N ALA A 17 18.28 7.02 -20.42
CA ALA A 17 17.89 5.68 -20.87
C ALA A 17 18.68 4.60 -20.12
N ASN A 18 17.96 3.53 -19.69
CA ASN A 18 18.53 2.28 -19.20
C ASN A 18 19.34 2.39 -17.90
N THR A 19 18.73 2.92 -16.85
CA THR A 19 19.31 2.83 -15.51
C THR A 19 18.98 1.47 -14.91
N VAL A 20 19.99 0.80 -14.40
CA VAL A 20 19.90 -0.44 -13.63
C VAL A 20 20.55 -0.20 -12.28
N THR A 21 19.84 -0.50 -11.22
CA THR A 21 20.37 -0.49 -9.85
C THR A 21 20.16 -1.85 -9.22
N ASP A 22 21.08 -2.30 -8.38
CA ASP A 22 21.01 -3.58 -7.69
C ASP A 22 20.98 -3.39 -6.17
N GLY A 23 20.47 -4.40 -5.51
CA GLY A 23 20.33 -4.50 -4.07
C GLY A 23 19.72 -5.84 -3.68
N ILE A 24 19.07 -5.89 -2.54
CA ILE A 24 18.38 -7.07 -2.04
C ILE A 24 16.93 -6.76 -1.66
N VAL A 25 16.13 -7.79 -1.54
CA VAL A 25 14.84 -7.72 -0.86
C VAL A 25 15.09 -7.50 0.63
N SER A 26 14.76 -6.30 1.13
CA SER A 26 14.95 -5.93 2.54
C SER A 26 13.78 -6.35 3.42
N SER A 27 12.56 -6.36 2.86
CA SER A 27 11.35 -6.82 3.56
C SER A 27 10.29 -7.26 2.57
N LEU A 28 9.47 -8.22 2.99
CA LEU A 28 8.28 -8.67 2.28
C LEU A 28 7.02 -8.23 3.04
N ASN A 29 5.94 -7.99 2.29
CA ASN A 29 4.62 -7.65 2.84
C ASN A 29 4.62 -6.41 3.74
N ARG A 30 5.49 -5.44 3.47
CA ARG A 30 5.45 -4.15 4.13
C ARG A 30 4.29 -3.34 3.59
N SER A 31 3.62 -2.60 4.46
CA SER A 31 2.54 -1.71 4.04
C SER A 31 3.00 -0.27 4.08
N ILE A 32 2.68 0.47 3.04
CA ILE A 32 2.93 1.90 2.93
C ILE A 32 1.63 2.63 2.61
N THR A 33 1.58 3.90 2.99
CA THR A 33 0.48 4.80 2.61
C THR A 33 0.99 5.73 1.53
N VAL A 34 0.29 5.79 0.41
CA VAL A 34 0.61 6.69 -0.72
C VAL A 34 -0.58 7.59 -1.01
N ALA A 35 -0.33 8.80 -1.48
CA ALA A 35 -1.40 9.66 -1.97
C ALA A 35 -2.01 9.04 -3.23
N SER A 36 -3.34 9.08 -3.33
CA SER A 36 -4.07 8.64 -4.52
C SER A 36 -4.31 9.82 -5.45
N SER A 37 -3.98 9.66 -6.71
CA SER A 37 -4.39 10.59 -7.77
C SER A 37 -5.77 10.27 -8.36
N ALA A 38 -6.41 9.18 -7.94
CA ALA A 38 -7.78 8.86 -8.31
C ALA A 38 -8.74 9.74 -7.49
N VAL A 39 -9.18 10.84 -8.07
CA VAL A 39 -10.27 11.66 -7.51
C VAL A 39 -11.58 10.96 -7.90
N PRO A 40 -12.52 10.69 -6.96
CA PRO A 40 -13.87 10.26 -7.31
C PRO A 40 -14.54 11.29 -8.24
N GLU A 41 -15.17 10.85 -9.32
CA GLU A 41 -15.81 11.72 -10.32
C GLU A 41 -16.87 12.66 -9.71
N ASP A 42 -17.44 12.32 -8.56
CA ASP A 42 -18.46 13.10 -7.86
C ASP A 42 -17.93 14.36 -7.14
N GLN A 43 -16.64 14.65 -7.17
CA GLN A 43 -16.02 15.82 -6.55
C GLN A 43 -15.21 16.69 -7.52
N GLN A 44 -15.40 16.51 -8.80
CA GLN A 44 -14.87 17.44 -9.82
C GLN A 44 -15.77 18.68 -9.91
N GLU A 45 -15.67 19.58 -8.90
CA GLU A 45 -15.92 20.99 -9.19
C GLU A 45 -14.83 21.44 -10.17
N GLU A 46 -15.24 22.03 -11.29
CA GLU A 46 -14.40 22.47 -12.40
C GLU A 46 -13.15 23.23 -11.89
N ALA A 47 -12.06 22.50 -11.72
CA ALA A 47 -10.76 23.13 -11.55
C ALA A 47 -10.30 23.62 -12.93
N PRO A 48 -9.84 24.88 -13.07
CA PRO A 48 -9.33 25.37 -14.34
C PRO A 48 -8.18 24.47 -14.80
N ASP A 49 -8.19 24.15 -16.09
CA ASP A 49 -7.18 23.40 -16.84
C ASP A 49 -5.77 23.95 -16.57
N SER A 50 -5.13 23.50 -15.53
CA SER A 50 -3.78 23.88 -15.12
C SER A 50 -2.78 22.81 -15.54
N GLY A 51 -2.88 22.26 -16.73
CA GLY A 51 -1.82 21.47 -17.37
C GLY A 51 -0.95 20.53 -16.48
N GLN A 52 -1.45 20.17 -15.29
CA GLN A 52 -0.69 19.41 -14.31
C GLN A 52 -0.78 17.92 -14.65
N SER A 53 0.39 17.34 -14.86
CA SER A 53 0.57 15.89 -15.04
C SER A 53 0.13 15.15 -13.76
N PRO A 54 -0.47 13.95 -13.85
CA PRO A 54 -0.78 13.10 -12.70
C PRO A 54 0.44 12.79 -11.80
N PHE A 55 1.63 13.14 -12.25
CA PHE A 55 2.88 12.96 -11.53
C PHE A 55 3.41 14.23 -10.85
N ASP A 56 2.75 15.37 -10.99
CA ASP A 56 3.21 16.66 -10.41
C ASP A 56 3.06 16.72 -8.88
N PHE A 57 2.36 15.76 -8.26
CA PHE A 57 2.34 15.64 -6.81
C PHE A 57 3.73 15.36 -6.20
N TRP A 58 4.72 14.99 -7.03
CA TRP A 58 6.12 14.80 -6.63
C TRP A 58 6.90 16.11 -6.53
N GLN A 59 6.36 17.24 -7.02
CA GLN A 59 6.97 18.55 -7.03
C GLN A 59 6.32 19.51 -6.00
N LEU A 60 5.90 19.01 -4.86
CA LEU A 60 5.42 19.84 -3.76
C LEU A 60 6.59 20.67 -3.23
N ASP A 61 6.70 21.93 -3.67
CA ASP A 61 7.59 22.92 -3.09
C ASP A 61 7.01 23.39 -1.75
N PRO A 62 7.64 23.05 -0.60
CA PRO A 62 7.11 23.42 0.71
C PRO A 62 7.22 24.91 1.00
N THR A 63 7.81 25.70 0.10
CA THR A 63 8.07 27.13 0.32
C THR A 63 7.08 28.07 -0.39
N ASP A 64 6.12 27.52 -1.18
CA ASP A 64 5.09 28.34 -1.84
C ASP A 64 3.86 28.53 -0.91
N PRO A 65 3.67 29.73 -0.34
CA PRO A 65 2.57 30.02 0.59
C PRO A 65 1.18 29.93 -0.05
N GLN A 66 1.08 29.98 -1.39
CA GLN A 66 -0.16 29.87 -2.13
C GLN A 66 -0.56 28.40 -2.40
N ARG A 67 0.39 27.44 -2.23
CA ARG A 67 0.15 26.01 -2.37
C ARG A 67 -0.06 25.28 -1.04
N GLN A 68 -0.04 25.99 0.09
CA GLN A 68 -0.29 25.45 1.44
C GLN A 68 -1.78 25.32 1.78
N GLN A 69 -2.70 25.46 0.82
CA GLN A 69 -4.06 25.00 1.07
C GLN A 69 -4.03 23.47 1.12
N PRO A 70 -4.47 22.87 2.25
CA PRO A 70 -4.66 21.43 2.27
C PRO A 70 -5.63 21.11 1.12
N VAL A 71 -5.18 20.34 0.14
CA VAL A 71 -6.07 19.79 -0.90
C VAL A 71 -7.05 18.90 -0.13
N SER A 72 -8.19 19.47 0.24
CA SER A 72 -9.28 18.74 0.86
C SER A 72 -9.75 17.71 -0.16
N GLY A 73 -9.22 16.47 -0.04
CA GLY A 73 -9.56 15.39 -0.95
C GLY A 73 -8.40 14.48 -1.36
N SER A 74 -7.16 14.68 -0.90
CA SER A 74 -6.12 13.69 -1.16
C SER A 74 -6.44 12.40 -0.41
N SER A 75 -7.15 11.47 -1.08
CA SER A 75 -7.36 10.14 -0.54
C SER A 75 -6.01 9.42 -0.51
N THR A 76 -5.66 8.85 0.64
CA THR A 76 -4.48 8.00 0.77
C THR A 76 -4.87 6.54 0.57
N ILE A 77 -3.99 5.78 -0.09
CA ILE A 77 -4.17 4.35 -0.29
C ILE A 77 -3.10 3.60 0.47
N ALA A 78 -3.50 2.61 1.26
CA ALA A 78 -2.60 1.65 1.86
C ALA A 78 -2.29 0.52 0.87
N LEU A 79 -1.00 0.28 0.60
CA LEU A 79 -0.51 -0.73 -0.34
C LEU A 79 0.45 -1.69 0.35
N THR A 80 0.34 -2.98 0.02
CA THR A 80 1.36 -3.98 0.36
C THR A 80 2.47 -3.93 -0.68
N VAL A 81 3.72 -3.82 -0.23
CA VAL A 81 4.90 -3.67 -1.09
C VAL A 81 6.04 -4.60 -0.67
N ILE A 82 6.94 -4.85 -1.63
CA ILE A 82 8.27 -5.36 -1.40
C ILE A 82 9.16 -4.17 -1.09
N GLN A 83 9.94 -4.23 -0.02
CA GLN A 83 10.99 -3.26 0.28
C GLN A 83 12.33 -3.78 -0.24
N THR A 84 13.11 -2.91 -0.86
CA THR A 84 14.48 -3.20 -1.35
C THR A 84 15.40 -2.04 -1.00
N ASP A 85 16.69 -2.31 -0.90
CA ASP A 85 17.73 -1.28 -0.79
C ASP A 85 18.31 -0.89 -2.17
N ALA A 86 17.89 -1.57 -3.26
CA ALA A 86 18.16 -1.10 -4.61
C ALA A 86 17.68 0.35 -4.78
N ALA A 87 18.50 1.20 -5.38
CA ALA A 87 18.20 2.62 -5.53
C ALA A 87 17.00 2.85 -6.45
N ILE A 88 15.84 3.21 -5.88
CA ILE A 88 14.63 3.63 -6.61
C ILE A 88 14.53 5.15 -6.52
N ASN A 89 14.63 5.82 -7.65
CA ASN A 89 14.55 7.27 -7.79
C ASN A 89 13.41 7.65 -8.76
N PRO A 90 12.96 8.92 -8.79
CA PRO A 90 12.02 9.39 -9.79
C PRO A 90 12.50 9.03 -11.22
N GLY A 91 11.65 8.36 -12.00
CA GLY A 91 11.95 7.76 -13.30
C GLY A 91 12.08 6.24 -13.29
N ASN A 92 12.34 5.61 -12.14
CA ASN A 92 12.26 4.15 -12.01
C ASN A 92 10.83 3.66 -11.74
N SER A 93 9.91 4.53 -11.31
CA SER A 93 8.50 4.19 -11.07
C SER A 93 7.84 3.62 -12.31
N GLY A 94 7.13 2.51 -12.16
CA GLY A 94 6.53 1.76 -13.25
C GLY A 94 7.49 0.78 -13.93
N GLY A 95 8.81 0.89 -13.68
CA GLY A 95 9.80 -0.06 -14.14
C GLY A 95 9.77 -1.38 -13.37
N ALA A 96 10.48 -2.39 -13.86
CA ALA A 96 10.51 -3.72 -13.26
C ALA A 96 11.49 -3.80 -12.09
N LEU A 97 11.09 -4.51 -11.03
CA LEU A 97 12.01 -5.12 -10.06
C LEU A 97 12.18 -6.59 -10.44
N LEU A 98 13.41 -7.01 -10.65
CA LEU A 98 13.76 -8.37 -11.09
C LEU A 98 14.51 -9.12 -9.98
N ASP A 99 14.42 -10.44 -10.01
CA ASP A 99 15.32 -11.31 -9.24
C ASP A 99 16.64 -11.61 -10.00
N SER A 100 17.51 -12.41 -9.40
CA SER A 100 18.79 -12.81 -9.98
C SER A 100 18.68 -13.63 -11.27
N GLU A 101 17.50 -14.18 -11.57
CA GLU A 101 17.21 -14.93 -12.80
C GLU A 101 16.59 -14.03 -13.89
N GLY A 102 16.41 -12.73 -13.62
CA GLY A 102 15.77 -11.77 -14.53
C GLY A 102 14.24 -11.87 -14.55
N LYS A 103 13.63 -12.55 -13.58
CA LYS A 103 12.18 -12.68 -13.47
C LYS A 103 11.58 -11.47 -12.74
N VAL A 104 10.48 -10.95 -13.25
CA VAL A 104 9.78 -9.82 -12.61
C VAL A 104 9.16 -10.25 -11.27
N ILE A 105 9.68 -9.70 -10.19
CA ILE A 105 9.16 -9.88 -8.82
C ILE A 105 8.28 -8.74 -8.36
N GLY A 106 8.40 -7.54 -8.97
CA GLY A 106 7.59 -6.39 -8.62
C GLY A 106 7.64 -5.28 -9.66
N ILE A 107 6.80 -4.25 -9.44
CA ILE A 107 6.77 -3.00 -10.19
C ILE A 107 7.24 -1.88 -9.27
N ASN A 108 8.31 -1.18 -9.63
CA ASN A 108 8.92 -0.14 -8.81
C ASN A 108 7.94 1.01 -8.52
N VAL A 109 7.94 1.46 -7.27
CA VAL A 109 7.22 2.65 -6.83
C VAL A 109 8.23 3.58 -6.18
N ALA A 110 8.54 4.70 -6.83
CA ALA A 110 9.29 5.76 -6.18
C ALA A 110 8.34 6.49 -5.23
N ILE A 111 8.75 6.63 -3.97
CA ILE A 111 8.06 7.48 -3.00
C ILE A 111 8.94 8.69 -2.70
N ALA A 112 8.30 9.85 -2.52
CA ALA A 112 9.02 11.04 -2.08
C ALA A 112 9.66 10.75 -0.72
N SER A 113 10.93 11.04 -0.58
CA SER A 113 11.62 10.92 0.71
C SER A 113 11.00 11.91 1.69
N ALA A 114 10.44 11.42 2.80
CA ALA A 114 9.98 12.26 3.87
C ALA A 114 11.21 12.97 4.51
N GLY A 115 11.34 14.25 4.29
CA GLY A 115 12.29 15.11 4.99
C GLY A 115 13.41 15.66 4.13
N SER A 116 13.18 16.80 3.51
CA SER A 116 14.26 17.72 3.20
C SER A 116 13.80 19.15 3.53
N ASN A 117 14.36 19.68 4.58
CA ASN A 117 14.43 21.14 4.75
C ASN A 117 15.24 21.70 3.56
N GLY A 118 14.56 22.13 2.51
CA GLY A 118 15.04 23.15 1.59
C GLY A 118 16.24 22.87 0.68
N SER A 119 16.67 21.64 0.42
CA SER A 119 17.69 21.36 -0.58
C SER A 119 17.22 20.29 -1.60
N SER A 120 17.28 20.67 -2.84
CA SER A 120 16.70 20.06 -4.04
C SER A 120 17.36 18.77 -4.54
N THR A 121 17.83 17.87 -3.66
CA THR A 121 18.36 16.56 -4.05
C THR A 121 17.89 15.50 -3.07
N SER A 122 16.63 15.11 -3.19
CA SER A 122 16.11 13.94 -2.52
C SER A 122 16.60 12.68 -3.24
N GLY A 123 17.82 12.25 -2.93
CA GLY A 123 18.35 10.96 -3.36
C GLY A 123 17.74 9.81 -2.56
N ASN A 124 17.77 8.60 -3.12
CA ASN A 124 17.41 7.38 -2.42
C ASN A 124 18.29 7.20 -1.17
N ILE A 125 17.67 7.07 -0.01
CA ILE A 125 18.33 6.82 1.29
C ILE A 125 18.51 5.32 1.57
N GLY A 126 18.53 4.47 0.53
CA GLY A 126 18.64 3.00 0.68
C GLY A 126 17.30 2.32 0.99
N VAL A 127 16.17 2.96 0.68
CA VAL A 127 14.84 2.38 0.84
C VAL A 127 14.05 2.59 -0.45
N GLY A 128 13.80 1.50 -1.15
CA GLY A 128 12.95 1.43 -2.34
C GLY A 128 11.73 0.53 -2.09
N PHE A 129 10.69 0.71 -2.88
CA PHE A 129 9.46 -0.08 -2.80
C PHE A 129 9.02 -0.56 -4.17
N ALA A 130 8.41 -1.74 -4.20
CA ALA A 130 7.80 -2.28 -5.41
C ALA A 130 6.47 -2.98 -5.09
N ILE A 131 5.47 -2.82 -5.94
CA ILE A 131 4.21 -3.57 -5.89
C ILE A 131 4.52 -5.02 -6.29
N PRO A 132 4.14 -6.03 -5.47
CA PRO A 132 4.41 -7.43 -5.79
C PRO A 132 3.82 -7.84 -7.15
N SER A 133 4.58 -8.61 -7.94
CA SER A 133 4.18 -9.01 -9.30
C SER A 133 2.89 -9.83 -9.34
N ASN A 134 2.60 -10.64 -8.31
CA ASN A 134 1.34 -11.38 -8.19
C ASN A 134 0.13 -10.44 -8.03
N LEU A 135 0.26 -9.36 -7.25
CA LEU A 135 -0.78 -8.34 -7.10
C LEU A 135 -0.98 -7.57 -8.41
N ALA A 136 0.11 -7.11 -9.04
CA ALA A 136 0.06 -6.43 -10.33
C ALA A 136 -0.61 -7.31 -11.40
N LYS A 137 -0.25 -8.62 -11.46
CA LYS A 137 -0.85 -9.59 -12.39
C LYS A 137 -2.34 -9.79 -12.13
N ARG A 138 -2.77 -9.90 -10.86
CA ARG A 138 -4.20 -10.05 -10.54
C ARG A 138 -4.99 -8.84 -11.02
N ILE A 139 -4.58 -7.64 -10.61
CA ILE A 139 -5.26 -6.38 -10.94
C ILE A 139 -5.31 -6.16 -12.44
N SER A 140 -4.20 -6.29 -13.16
CA SER A 140 -4.16 -6.12 -14.61
C SER A 140 -5.05 -7.15 -15.33
N SER A 141 -5.07 -8.39 -14.86
CA SER A 141 -5.93 -9.44 -15.44
C SER A 141 -7.43 -9.16 -15.22
N GLU A 142 -7.82 -8.62 -14.08
CA GLU A 142 -9.21 -8.19 -13.81
C GLU A 142 -9.59 -7.03 -14.71
N ILE A 143 -8.75 -5.98 -14.79
CA ILE A 143 -9.00 -4.81 -15.66
C ILE A 143 -9.14 -5.24 -17.13
N MET A 144 -8.27 -6.12 -17.63
CA MET A 144 -8.36 -6.62 -19.01
C MET A 144 -9.65 -7.42 -19.28
N LYS A 145 -10.21 -8.09 -18.28
CA LYS A 145 -11.41 -8.93 -18.45
C LYS A 145 -12.70 -8.17 -18.24
N THR A 146 -12.74 -7.26 -17.29
CA THR A 146 -13.99 -6.64 -16.78
C THR A 146 -13.97 -5.11 -16.84
N GLY A 147 -12.82 -4.49 -17.18
CA GLY A 147 -12.64 -3.05 -17.18
C GLY A 147 -12.30 -2.46 -15.80
N THR A 148 -12.50 -3.20 -14.72
CA THR A 148 -12.27 -2.74 -13.34
C THR A 148 -11.56 -3.81 -12.53
N ALA A 149 -10.80 -3.39 -11.49
CA ALA A 149 -10.23 -4.29 -10.50
C ALA A 149 -11.09 -4.29 -9.24
N THR A 150 -11.19 -5.46 -8.60
CA THR A 150 -11.91 -5.61 -7.34
C THR A 150 -10.94 -5.61 -6.16
N HIS A 151 -11.42 -5.10 -5.03
CA HIS A 151 -10.66 -5.08 -3.78
C HIS A 151 -11.50 -5.63 -2.64
N GLY A 152 -10.86 -6.38 -1.76
CA GLY A 152 -11.52 -6.93 -0.59
C GLY A 152 -11.92 -5.83 0.41
N LEU A 153 -13.07 -6.02 1.04
CA LEU A 153 -13.59 -5.18 2.12
C LEU A 153 -13.88 -6.05 3.34
N LEU A 154 -13.31 -5.71 4.49
CA LEU A 154 -13.57 -6.41 5.73
C LEU A 154 -14.90 -5.98 6.37
N GLY A 155 -15.35 -4.75 6.15
CA GLY A 155 -16.56 -4.21 6.77
C GLY A 155 -16.38 -3.97 8.27
N ALA A 156 -15.25 -3.39 8.64
CA ALA A 156 -14.92 -3.00 10.00
C ALA A 156 -14.21 -1.65 10.02
N SER A 157 -14.48 -0.84 11.04
CA SER A 157 -13.62 0.28 11.40
C SER A 157 -12.51 -0.23 12.30
N ILE A 158 -11.27 0.11 11.97
CA ILE A 158 -10.07 -0.37 12.66
C ILE A 158 -9.19 0.80 13.05
N ASP A 159 -8.40 0.61 14.11
CA ASP A 159 -7.39 1.58 14.54
C ASP A 159 -6.12 0.84 15.00
N ASP A 160 -5.07 1.60 15.26
CA ASP A 160 -3.85 1.05 15.84
C ASP A 160 -4.08 0.74 17.32
N VAL A 161 -3.45 -0.33 17.78
CA VAL A 161 -3.46 -0.64 19.22
C VAL A 161 -2.62 0.38 19.96
N ASP A 162 -3.16 0.94 21.05
CA ASP A 162 -2.41 1.81 21.93
C ASP A 162 -1.31 1.00 22.67
N PRO A 163 -0.03 1.26 22.40
CA PRO A 163 1.07 0.50 22.97
C PRO A 163 1.22 0.68 24.48
N THR A 164 0.58 1.71 25.05
CA THR A 164 0.59 1.94 26.52
C THR A 164 -0.38 1.04 27.26
N ASN A 165 -1.44 0.59 26.57
CA ASN A 165 -2.55 -0.17 27.16
C ASN A 165 -2.54 -1.66 26.76
N SER A 166 -1.75 -2.06 25.77
CA SER A 166 -1.72 -3.44 25.28
C SER A 166 -0.30 -3.91 24.93
N LYS A 167 -0.02 -5.16 25.25
CA LYS A 167 1.20 -5.86 24.80
C LYS A 167 1.00 -6.57 23.45
N VAL A 168 -0.23 -6.60 22.93
CA VAL A 168 -0.55 -7.24 21.66
C VAL A 168 -0.34 -6.22 20.54
N VAL A 169 0.52 -6.56 19.59
CA VAL A 169 0.73 -5.77 18.38
C VAL A 169 -0.31 -6.18 17.34
N GLY A 170 -0.95 -5.21 16.68
CA GLY A 170 -1.98 -5.48 15.67
C GLY A 170 -2.89 -4.30 15.40
N ALA A 171 -3.99 -4.55 14.71
CA ALA A 171 -5.06 -3.59 14.44
C ALA A 171 -6.28 -3.90 15.32
N VAL A 172 -6.74 -2.92 16.11
CA VAL A 172 -7.94 -3.09 16.94
C VAL A 172 -9.20 -2.82 16.12
N VAL A 173 -10.18 -3.71 16.23
CA VAL A 173 -11.52 -3.52 15.65
C VAL A 173 -12.30 -2.56 16.54
N MET A 174 -12.64 -1.39 16.02
CA MET A 174 -13.45 -0.38 16.72
C MET A 174 -14.94 -0.67 16.58
N SER A 175 -15.35 -1.05 15.39
CA SER A 175 -16.74 -1.43 15.09
C SER A 175 -16.79 -2.35 13.87
N VAL A 176 -17.89 -3.07 13.72
CA VAL A 176 -18.18 -3.91 12.54
C VAL A 176 -19.48 -3.47 11.90
N THR A 177 -19.53 -3.46 10.57
CA THR A 177 -20.73 -3.15 9.79
C THR A 177 -21.73 -4.31 9.91
N ASN A 178 -23.03 -4.00 9.99
CA ASN A 178 -24.07 -5.03 10.24
C ASN A 178 -24.04 -6.17 9.22
N ASP A 179 -23.89 -5.88 7.93
CA ASP A 179 -23.84 -6.85 6.83
C ASP A 179 -22.42 -7.07 6.31
N GLY A 180 -21.39 -6.69 7.11
CA GLY A 180 -19.99 -6.78 6.73
C GLY A 180 -19.38 -8.16 6.97
N ALA A 181 -18.35 -8.46 6.19
CA ALA A 181 -17.60 -9.72 6.25
C ALA A 181 -17.03 -10.00 7.67
N ALA A 182 -16.54 -8.97 8.36
CA ALA A 182 -16.06 -9.09 9.73
C ALA A 182 -17.14 -9.61 10.69
N ARG A 183 -18.35 -9.05 10.60
CA ARG A 183 -19.46 -9.49 11.44
C ARG A 183 -19.89 -10.92 11.14
N ALA A 184 -19.99 -11.27 9.86
CA ALA A 184 -20.32 -12.62 9.43
C ALA A 184 -19.30 -13.66 9.93
N ALA A 185 -18.03 -13.27 10.01
CA ALA A 185 -16.94 -14.09 10.57
C ALA A 185 -16.89 -14.09 12.11
N GLY A 186 -17.77 -13.36 12.79
CA GLY A 186 -17.84 -13.32 14.24
C GLY A 186 -16.82 -12.38 14.92
N LEU A 187 -16.18 -11.49 14.15
CA LEU A 187 -15.34 -10.42 14.70
C LEU A 187 -16.22 -9.39 15.42
N ARG A 188 -15.65 -8.73 16.43
CA ARG A 188 -16.36 -7.75 17.29
C ARG A 188 -15.44 -6.60 17.65
N ALA A 189 -16.02 -5.49 18.10
CA ALA A 189 -15.27 -4.41 18.72
C ALA A 189 -14.42 -4.94 19.88
N GLY A 190 -13.18 -4.47 19.96
CA GLY A 190 -12.19 -4.89 20.95
C GLY A 190 -11.30 -6.06 20.51
N ASP A 191 -11.60 -6.77 19.41
CA ASP A 191 -10.68 -7.76 18.84
C ASP A 191 -9.43 -7.09 18.31
N VAL A 192 -8.26 -7.66 18.57
CA VAL A 192 -7.00 -7.19 17.99
C VAL A 192 -6.57 -8.18 16.91
N VAL A 193 -6.66 -7.76 15.66
CA VAL A 193 -6.20 -8.55 14.50
C VAL A 193 -4.68 -8.53 14.46
N THR A 194 -4.07 -9.73 14.47
CA THR A 194 -2.63 -9.92 14.53
C THR A 194 -2.04 -10.53 13.26
N ALA A 195 -2.86 -11.17 12.42
CA ALA A 195 -2.44 -11.69 11.12
C ALA A 195 -3.64 -11.89 10.17
N ILE A 196 -3.38 -11.84 8.85
CA ILE A 196 -4.29 -12.28 7.80
C ILE A 196 -3.54 -13.23 6.86
N ASN A 197 -4.12 -14.41 6.60
CA ASN A 197 -3.51 -15.49 5.80
C ASN A 197 -2.08 -15.85 6.27
N GLY A 198 -1.81 -15.76 7.58
CA GLY A 198 -0.50 -16.00 8.17
C GLY A 198 0.49 -14.84 8.06
N LEU A 199 0.14 -13.75 7.34
CA LEU A 199 0.98 -12.55 7.26
C LEU A 199 0.71 -11.67 8.49
N PRO A 200 1.77 -11.24 9.21
CA PRO A 200 1.62 -10.40 10.39
C PRO A 200 0.90 -9.08 10.07
N VAL A 201 0.11 -8.62 11.03
CA VAL A 201 -0.53 -7.30 11.04
C VAL A 201 0.03 -6.55 12.24
N THR A 202 0.73 -5.44 11.99
CA THR A 202 1.36 -4.62 13.04
C THR A 202 0.55 -3.38 13.38
N GLY A 203 -0.44 -3.02 12.53
CA GLY A 203 -1.32 -1.89 12.73
C GLY A 203 -2.41 -1.81 11.66
N LYS A 204 -3.21 -0.75 11.70
CA LYS A 204 -4.35 -0.52 10.80
C LYS A 204 -3.95 -0.44 9.32
N THR A 205 -2.77 0.15 9.04
CA THR A 205 -2.27 0.26 7.67
C THR A 205 -1.98 -1.11 7.07
N ASP A 206 -1.36 -2.02 7.85
CA ASP A 206 -1.09 -3.38 7.41
C ASP A 206 -2.38 -4.15 7.11
N LEU A 207 -3.34 -4.11 8.03
CA LEU A 207 -4.60 -4.82 7.84
C LEU A 207 -5.35 -4.28 6.63
N THR A 208 -5.42 -2.96 6.47
CA THR A 208 -6.08 -2.33 5.32
C THR A 208 -5.42 -2.72 4.00
N ALA A 209 -4.08 -2.64 3.92
CA ALA A 209 -3.33 -2.96 2.72
C ALA A 209 -3.47 -4.44 2.34
N GLN A 210 -3.36 -5.35 3.32
CA GLN A 210 -3.46 -6.79 3.08
C GLN A 210 -4.87 -7.23 2.67
N VAL A 211 -5.92 -6.63 3.26
CA VAL A 211 -7.31 -6.89 2.87
C VAL A 211 -7.57 -6.40 1.44
N ARG A 212 -7.14 -5.16 1.10
CA ARG A 212 -7.31 -4.59 -0.24
C ARG A 212 -6.49 -5.29 -1.32
N ALA A 213 -5.39 -5.94 -0.95
CA ALA A 213 -4.61 -6.76 -1.89
C ALA A 213 -5.34 -8.02 -2.35
N LEU A 214 -6.38 -8.47 -1.64
CA LEU A 214 -7.24 -9.57 -2.02
C LEU A 214 -8.39 -9.09 -2.91
N ALA A 215 -8.94 -10.00 -3.72
CA ALA A 215 -10.12 -9.71 -4.54
C ALA A 215 -11.39 -9.63 -3.67
N ALA A 216 -12.43 -9.01 -4.20
CA ALA A 216 -13.78 -9.15 -3.63
C ALA A 216 -14.22 -10.62 -3.67
N GLY A 217 -14.90 -11.07 -2.62
CA GLY A 217 -15.34 -12.46 -2.48
C GLY A 217 -14.22 -13.45 -2.14
N ALA A 218 -12.97 -13.01 -1.99
CA ALA A 218 -11.88 -13.91 -1.62
C ALA A 218 -12.03 -14.39 -0.16
N ASP A 219 -11.71 -15.66 0.07
CA ASP A 219 -11.61 -16.20 1.41
C ASP A 219 -10.27 -15.84 2.04
N ALA A 220 -10.31 -15.45 3.31
CA ALA A 220 -9.14 -15.14 4.13
C ALA A 220 -9.26 -15.77 5.52
N THR A 221 -8.12 -16.05 6.14
CA THR A 221 -8.05 -16.48 7.54
C THR A 221 -7.49 -15.32 8.36
N ILE A 222 -8.26 -14.82 9.32
CA ILE A 222 -7.86 -13.75 10.22
C ILE A 222 -7.50 -14.36 11.57
N SER A 223 -6.29 -14.09 12.05
CA SER A 223 -5.88 -14.36 13.44
C SER A 223 -6.10 -13.10 14.27
N TYR A 224 -6.71 -13.27 15.42
CA TYR A 224 -6.98 -12.15 16.34
C TYR A 224 -6.89 -12.58 17.80
N VAL A 225 -6.71 -11.62 18.67
CA VAL A 225 -6.73 -11.79 20.12
C VAL A 225 -8.01 -11.18 20.67
N ARG A 226 -8.77 -11.97 21.45
CA ARG A 226 -9.95 -11.56 22.19
C ARG A 226 -9.80 -12.03 23.64
N ASP A 227 -9.97 -11.13 24.60
CA ASP A 227 -9.86 -11.44 26.03
C ASP A 227 -8.57 -12.18 26.40
N GLY A 228 -7.45 -11.78 25.75
CA GLY A 228 -6.11 -12.38 25.93
C GLY A 228 -5.91 -13.74 25.26
N LYS A 229 -6.92 -14.28 24.54
CA LYS A 229 -6.83 -15.56 23.82
C LYS A 229 -6.69 -15.37 22.33
N SER A 230 -5.68 -16.02 21.73
CA SER A 230 -5.52 -16.07 20.28
C SER A 230 -6.57 -17.00 19.66
N THR A 231 -7.20 -16.54 18.59
CA THR A 231 -8.27 -17.25 17.88
C THR A 231 -8.14 -16.96 16.37
N THR A 232 -8.73 -17.83 15.54
CA THR A 232 -8.79 -17.63 14.10
C THR A 232 -10.23 -17.63 13.61
N ALA A 233 -10.51 -16.83 12.58
CA ALA A 233 -11.80 -16.81 11.88
C ALA A 233 -11.56 -16.92 10.37
N LYS A 234 -12.42 -17.66 9.67
CA LYS A 234 -12.51 -17.62 8.22
C LYS A 234 -13.46 -16.50 7.81
N VAL A 235 -13.04 -15.69 6.87
CA VAL A 235 -13.76 -14.51 6.39
C VAL A 235 -13.84 -14.58 4.88
N THR A 236 -15.03 -14.45 4.30
CA THR A 236 -15.19 -14.17 2.87
C THR A 236 -15.33 -12.65 2.72
N LEU A 237 -14.37 -12.00 2.06
CA LEU A 237 -14.31 -10.54 1.97
C LEU A 237 -15.45 -9.99 1.11
N GLY A 238 -15.97 -8.82 1.49
CA GLY A 238 -16.88 -8.04 0.67
C GLY A 238 -16.17 -7.33 -0.48
N SER A 239 -16.89 -6.54 -1.25
CA SER A 239 -16.37 -5.68 -2.32
C SER A 239 -16.19 -4.25 -1.82
N LEU A 240 -15.05 -3.68 -2.09
CA LEU A 240 -14.85 -2.26 -2.05
C LEU A 240 -15.08 -1.73 -3.47
N GLY A 241 -16.27 -1.14 -3.67
CA GLY A 241 -16.69 -0.34 -4.83
C GLY A 241 -16.43 -0.95 -6.18
#